data_78e45e92c73c385d9cbd3d79651bd37c
#
_entry.id   78e45e92c73c385d9cbd3d79651bd37c
#
_cell.length_a   1.000
_cell.length_b   1.000
_cell.length_c   1.000
_cell.angle_alpha   90.00
_cell.angle_beta   90.00
_cell.angle_gamma   90.00
#
_symmetry.space_group_name_H-M   'P 1'
#
loop_
_entity.id
_entity.type
_entity.pdbx_description
1 polymer ?
#
loop_
_entity_poly.entity_id
_entity_poly.type
_entity_poly.pdbx_seq_one_letter_code
_entity_poly.pdbx_strand_id
1 'polypeptide(L)'
;EGKITAINILPAEDYLISVISSEMNATSSLEFLKAHAVVSRSWLFAQIEKRKALSGKNEGFFSFIKTDTEYIRWYDREDHTIFDVCADDHCQRYQGITKASSAAVTEAVQATRGQLLMYERGICDARFSKCCGGASEEFGYCWEDKNYPYLSTIRDTEEEENRPLPDLTKEEEAERWIRTSPVSFCDTHDKKSNFTNTEQLTIRKPQISIVGKCVIPSQS
;
A
#
# COMPACT_ATOMS: atom_id res chain seq x y z
N GLU A 1 -2.05 28.82 -21.26
CA GLU A 1 -0.87 28.06 -21.72
C GLU A 1 -1.18 26.58 -21.55
N GLY A 2 -1.45 25.87 -22.68
CA GLY A 2 -1.94 24.50 -22.65
C GLY A 2 -0.81 23.52 -22.29
N LYS A 3 -0.99 22.80 -21.19
CA LYS A 3 -0.19 21.62 -20.89
C LYS A 3 -0.75 20.41 -21.65
N ILE A 4 0.11 19.58 -22.22
CA ILE A 4 -0.27 18.33 -22.87
C ILE A 4 -0.31 17.23 -21.80
N THR A 5 -1.43 16.51 -21.73
CA THR A 5 -1.55 15.32 -20.90
C THR A 5 -1.55 14.09 -21.81
N ALA A 6 -0.57 13.20 -21.63
CA ALA A 6 -0.54 11.92 -22.31
C ALA A 6 -1.30 10.89 -21.48
N ILE A 7 -2.30 10.24 -22.07
CA ILE A 7 -3.10 9.20 -21.41
C ILE A 7 -2.80 7.84 -22.06
N ASN A 8 -2.40 6.87 -21.25
CA ASN A 8 -2.17 5.51 -21.70
C ASN A 8 -3.37 4.64 -21.27
N ILE A 9 -4.00 3.97 -22.22
CA ILE A 9 -5.14 3.07 -21.99
C ILE A 9 -4.65 1.65 -22.17
N LEU A 10 -4.68 0.87 -21.10
CA LEU A 10 -4.15 -0.50 -21.10
C LEU A 10 -4.92 -1.40 -20.13
N PRO A 11 -4.82 -2.73 -20.29
CA PRO A 11 -5.36 -3.67 -19.32
C PRO A 11 -4.76 -3.49 -17.95
N ALA A 12 -5.54 -3.73 -16.88
CA ALA A 12 -5.09 -3.57 -15.50
C ALA A 12 -3.86 -4.45 -15.18
N GLU A 13 -3.79 -5.66 -15.72
CA GLU A 13 -2.65 -6.56 -15.48
C GLU A 13 -1.36 -6.01 -16.10
N ASP A 14 -1.41 -5.39 -17.27
CA ASP A 14 -0.25 -4.76 -17.90
C ASP A 14 0.21 -3.51 -17.10
N TYR A 15 -0.74 -2.74 -16.57
CA TYR A 15 -0.45 -1.66 -15.64
C TYR A 15 0.28 -2.18 -14.39
N LEU A 16 -0.21 -3.29 -13.80
CA LEU A 16 0.39 -3.87 -12.60
C LEU A 16 1.80 -4.41 -12.82
N ILE A 17 2.09 -4.98 -13.99
CA ILE A 17 3.48 -5.41 -14.32
C ILE A 17 4.43 -4.22 -14.24
N SER A 18 4.05 -3.07 -14.78
CA SER A 18 4.87 -1.86 -14.70
C SER A 18 4.98 -1.32 -13.26
N VAL A 19 3.87 -1.28 -12.54
CA VAL A 19 3.83 -0.81 -11.13
C VAL A 19 4.74 -1.65 -10.25
N ILE A 20 4.59 -2.97 -10.27
CA ILE A 20 5.36 -3.87 -9.43
C ILE A 20 6.85 -3.77 -9.74
N SER A 21 7.20 -3.65 -11.02
CA SER A 21 8.58 -3.45 -11.46
C SER A 21 9.17 -2.10 -11.07
N SER A 22 8.33 -1.12 -10.72
CA SER A 22 8.73 0.24 -10.36
C SER A 22 8.73 0.48 -8.85
N GLU A 23 7.84 -0.18 -8.13
CA GLU A 23 7.69 -0.04 -6.68
C GLU A 23 8.62 -0.97 -5.91
N MET A 24 8.82 -2.18 -6.38
CA MET A 24 9.59 -3.22 -5.70
C MET A 24 10.74 -3.72 -6.56
N ASN A 25 11.71 -4.37 -5.89
CA ASN A 25 12.78 -5.02 -6.62
C ASN A 25 12.24 -6.24 -7.39
N ALA A 26 12.46 -6.26 -8.69
CA ALA A 26 12.03 -7.35 -9.56
C ALA A 26 12.72 -8.70 -9.29
N THR A 27 13.76 -8.72 -8.42
CA THR A 27 14.48 -9.93 -7.97
C THR A 27 13.95 -10.46 -6.63
N SER A 28 12.95 -9.82 -6.04
CA SER A 28 12.29 -10.31 -4.83
C SER A 28 11.65 -11.69 -5.04
N SER A 29 11.38 -12.41 -3.96
CA SER A 29 10.79 -13.74 -4.04
C SER A 29 9.44 -13.71 -4.79
N LEU A 30 9.13 -14.78 -5.52
CA LEU A 30 7.88 -14.88 -6.29
C LEU A 30 6.65 -14.69 -5.39
N GLU A 31 6.66 -15.25 -4.18
CA GLU A 31 5.53 -15.12 -3.25
C GLU A 31 5.35 -13.67 -2.75
N PHE A 32 6.43 -12.94 -2.54
CA PHE A 32 6.35 -11.52 -2.23
C PHE A 32 5.77 -10.73 -3.41
N LEU A 33 6.23 -10.99 -4.63
CA LEU A 33 5.71 -10.32 -5.83
C LEU A 33 4.22 -10.64 -6.05
N LYS A 34 3.78 -11.90 -5.78
CA LYS A 34 2.37 -12.27 -5.80
C LYS A 34 1.54 -11.50 -4.77
N ALA A 35 2.00 -11.43 -3.54
CA ALA A 35 1.32 -10.66 -2.49
C ALA A 35 1.20 -9.18 -2.88
N HIS A 36 2.29 -8.58 -3.38
CA HIS A 36 2.29 -7.20 -3.84
C HIS A 36 1.36 -6.98 -5.05
N ALA A 37 1.27 -7.95 -5.97
CA ALA A 37 0.33 -7.89 -7.10
C ALA A 37 -1.13 -7.84 -6.63
N VAL A 38 -1.50 -8.65 -5.62
CA VAL A 38 -2.86 -8.64 -5.04
C VAL A 38 -3.15 -7.33 -4.32
N VAL A 39 -2.20 -6.83 -3.53
CA VAL A 39 -2.32 -5.53 -2.83
C VAL A 39 -2.49 -4.38 -3.82
N SER A 40 -1.59 -4.27 -4.80
CA SER A 40 -1.61 -3.18 -5.79
C SER A 40 -2.86 -3.22 -6.67
N ARG A 41 -3.33 -4.41 -7.04
CA ARG A 41 -4.58 -4.60 -7.79
C ARG A 41 -5.79 -4.17 -6.97
N SER A 42 -5.84 -4.54 -5.70
CA SER A 42 -6.93 -4.17 -4.80
C SER A 42 -7.00 -2.66 -4.63
N TRP A 43 -5.86 -2.01 -4.40
CA TRP A 43 -5.80 -0.56 -4.34
C TRP A 43 -6.32 0.09 -5.63
N LEU A 44 -5.83 -0.34 -6.80
CA LEU A 44 -6.25 0.19 -8.09
C LEU A 44 -7.77 0.16 -8.26
N PHE A 45 -8.38 -1.01 -8.04
CA PHE A 45 -9.82 -1.17 -8.23
C PHE A 45 -10.63 -0.42 -7.17
N ALA A 46 -10.14 -0.34 -5.92
CA ALA A 46 -10.77 0.47 -4.89
C ALA A 46 -10.79 1.96 -5.28
N GLN A 47 -9.69 2.47 -5.88
CA GLN A 47 -9.66 3.87 -6.36
C GLN A 47 -10.64 4.09 -7.52
N ILE A 48 -10.72 3.16 -8.46
CA ILE A 48 -11.66 3.24 -9.59
C ILE A 48 -13.12 3.22 -9.10
N GLU A 49 -13.46 2.35 -8.13
CA GLU A 49 -14.80 2.32 -7.52
C GLU A 49 -15.12 3.60 -6.77
N LYS A 50 -14.20 4.09 -5.95
CA LYS A 50 -14.34 5.34 -5.20
C LYS A 50 -14.62 6.51 -6.13
N ARG A 51 -13.89 6.62 -7.23
CA ARG A 51 -14.10 7.65 -8.25
C ARG A 51 -15.49 7.57 -8.89
N LYS A 52 -15.94 6.37 -9.26
CA LYS A 52 -17.28 6.16 -9.82
C LYS A 52 -18.37 6.62 -8.86
N ALA A 53 -18.21 6.35 -7.57
CA ALA A 53 -19.15 6.75 -6.53
C ALA A 53 -19.18 8.28 -6.30
N LEU A 54 -18.06 8.98 -6.55
CA LEU A 54 -17.93 10.43 -6.41
C LEU A 54 -18.33 11.20 -7.68
N SER A 55 -18.49 10.53 -8.82
CA SER A 55 -18.93 11.14 -10.08
C SER A 55 -20.30 11.78 -9.92
N GLY A 56 -20.36 13.10 -9.71
CA GLY A 56 -21.59 13.87 -9.49
C GLY A 56 -21.62 14.65 -8.18
N LYS A 57 -20.64 14.54 -7.31
CA LYS A 57 -20.50 15.34 -6.10
C LYS A 57 -19.28 16.24 -6.20
N ASN A 58 -19.51 17.53 -6.43
CA ASN A 58 -18.47 18.56 -6.31
C ASN A 58 -18.23 18.88 -4.82
N GLU A 59 -17.64 17.98 -4.08
CA GLU A 59 -17.17 18.26 -2.73
C GLU A 59 -15.64 18.19 -2.74
N GLY A 60 -15.02 19.37 -2.82
CA GLY A 60 -13.59 19.51 -2.50
C GLY A 60 -13.38 19.16 -1.03
N PHE A 61 -12.71 18.08 -0.75
CA PHE A 61 -12.42 17.63 0.60
C PHE A 61 -11.18 18.36 1.12
N PHE A 62 -11.38 19.47 1.84
CA PHE A 62 -10.38 19.98 2.78
C PHE A 62 -10.72 19.43 4.16
N SER A 63 -9.98 18.45 4.62
CA SER A 63 -10.12 17.97 5.98
C SER A 63 -8.93 18.43 6.81
N PHE A 64 -9.17 19.24 7.83
CA PHE A 64 -8.18 19.57 8.83
C PHE A 64 -8.83 19.60 10.22
N ILE A 65 -8.09 19.20 11.22
CA ILE A 65 -8.44 19.37 12.63
C ILE A 65 -7.44 20.36 13.22
N LYS A 66 -7.96 21.38 13.86
CA LYS A 66 -7.17 22.36 14.60
C LYS A 66 -7.70 22.46 16.04
N THR A 67 -6.87 22.08 16.96
CA THR A 67 -7.06 22.31 18.40
C THR A 67 -6.04 23.32 18.93
N ASP A 68 -6.03 23.58 20.21
CA ASP A 68 -5.03 24.46 20.82
C ASP A 68 -3.61 23.84 20.81
N THR A 69 -3.53 22.52 20.71
CA THR A 69 -2.28 21.74 20.79
C THR A 69 -1.93 20.98 19.52
N GLU A 70 -2.89 20.82 18.59
CA GLU A 70 -2.71 19.99 17.41
C GLU A 70 -3.21 20.68 16.15
N TYR A 71 -2.47 20.48 15.07
CA TYR A 71 -2.90 20.85 13.72
C TYR A 71 -2.68 19.65 12.79
N ILE A 72 -3.77 18.94 12.47
CA ILE A 72 -3.76 17.79 11.56
C ILE A 72 -4.37 18.25 10.26
N ARG A 73 -3.65 18.05 9.17
CA ARG A 73 -4.11 18.35 7.82
C ARG A 73 -3.86 17.13 6.93
N TRP A 74 -4.96 16.61 6.37
CA TRP A 74 -4.84 15.65 5.28
C TRP A 74 -4.67 16.44 3.98
N TYR A 75 -3.62 16.10 3.23
CA TYR A 75 -3.39 16.75 1.94
C TYR A 75 -4.48 16.35 0.96
N ASP A 76 -4.91 17.34 0.15
CA ASP A 76 -5.93 17.13 -0.84
C ASP A 76 -5.53 16.02 -1.78
N ARG A 77 -6.40 15.05 -1.91
CA ARG A 77 -6.30 14.10 -2.98
C ARG A 77 -6.66 14.83 -4.27
N GLU A 78 -5.70 14.97 -5.18
CA GLU A 78 -6.00 15.40 -6.53
C GLU A 78 -6.85 14.32 -7.22
N ASP A 79 -8.14 14.51 -7.24
CA ASP A 79 -9.04 13.62 -7.98
C ASP A 79 -8.82 13.81 -9.48
N HIS A 80 -8.38 12.75 -10.12
CA HIS A 80 -8.21 12.75 -11.56
C HIS A 80 -9.58 12.71 -12.24
N THR A 81 -9.83 13.67 -13.14
CA THR A 81 -11.14 13.78 -13.82
C THR A 81 -11.17 13.11 -15.18
N ILE A 82 -10.02 13.04 -15.87
CA ILE A 82 -9.91 12.56 -17.26
C ILE A 82 -9.22 11.20 -17.40
N PHE A 83 -8.63 10.65 -16.33
CA PHE A 83 -7.99 9.33 -16.30
C PHE A 83 -8.19 8.69 -14.91
N ASP A 84 -7.99 7.39 -14.79
CA ASP A 84 -8.26 6.65 -13.54
C ASP A 84 -7.20 6.87 -12.48
N VAL A 85 -5.92 6.82 -12.84
CA VAL A 85 -4.77 6.98 -11.95
C VAL A 85 -3.64 7.70 -12.67
N CYS A 86 -2.82 8.45 -11.96
CA CYS A 86 -1.61 9.05 -12.52
C CYS A 86 -0.41 8.08 -12.47
N ALA A 87 0.71 8.52 -13.03
CA ALA A 87 1.94 7.74 -13.08
C ALA A 87 2.87 7.99 -11.88
N ASP A 88 2.53 8.94 -11.00
CA ASP A 88 3.36 9.41 -9.91
C ASP A 88 3.03 8.72 -8.57
N ASP A 89 3.86 8.95 -7.56
CA ASP A 89 3.73 8.41 -6.20
C ASP A 89 2.43 8.80 -5.49
N HIS A 90 1.71 9.80 -6.00
CA HIS A 90 0.35 10.13 -5.56
C HIS A 90 -0.62 8.95 -5.74
N CYS A 91 -0.47 8.19 -6.83
CA CYS A 91 -1.19 6.94 -7.06
C CYS A 91 -0.25 5.76 -6.80
N GLN A 92 0.19 5.12 -7.85
CA GLN A 92 1.22 4.08 -7.82
C GLN A 92 2.21 4.38 -8.93
N ARG A 93 3.50 4.20 -8.66
CA ARG A 93 4.53 4.54 -9.63
C ARG A 93 4.42 3.66 -10.87
N TYR A 94 3.98 4.27 -11.97
CA TYR A 94 3.88 3.65 -13.28
C TYR A 94 4.90 4.25 -14.24
N GLN A 95 5.80 3.44 -14.78
CA GLN A 95 6.89 3.89 -15.65
C GLN A 95 6.72 3.47 -17.12
N GLY A 96 5.50 3.11 -17.50
CA GLY A 96 5.16 2.71 -18.87
C GLY A 96 5.26 1.20 -19.09
N ILE A 97 4.62 0.72 -20.16
CA ILE A 97 4.57 -0.72 -20.53
C ILE A 97 5.93 -1.26 -20.97
N THR A 98 6.87 -0.39 -21.32
CA THR A 98 8.24 -0.75 -21.71
C THR A 98 9.20 -0.82 -20.52
N LYS A 99 8.71 -0.57 -19.31
CA LYS A 99 9.53 -0.73 -18.10
C LYS A 99 10.07 -2.16 -18.05
N ALA A 100 11.40 -2.26 -17.95
CA ALA A 100 12.06 -3.55 -17.80
C ALA A 100 11.48 -4.31 -16.60
N SER A 101 11.02 -5.52 -16.84
CA SER A 101 10.43 -6.39 -15.85
C SER A 101 11.12 -7.73 -15.87
N SER A 102 11.15 -8.42 -14.74
CA SER A 102 11.59 -9.82 -14.68
C SER A 102 10.46 -10.76 -15.07
N ALA A 103 10.80 -11.96 -15.51
CA ALA A 103 9.84 -13.03 -15.75
C ALA A 103 9.01 -13.33 -14.49
N ALA A 104 9.64 -13.24 -13.29
CA ALA A 104 8.98 -13.44 -12.01
C ALA A 104 7.86 -12.43 -11.73
N VAL A 105 8.02 -11.16 -12.12
CA VAL A 105 6.95 -10.16 -11.98
C VAL A 105 5.76 -10.52 -12.87
N THR A 106 6.02 -10.85 -14.12
CA THR A 106 4.95 -11.26 -15.05
C THR A 106 4.23 -12.51 -14.55
N GLU A 107 4.98 -13.51 -14.09
CA GLU A 107 4.44 -14.72 -13.48
C GLU A 107 3.58 -14.41 -12.25
N ALA A 108 4.07 -13.56 -11.34
CA ALA A 108 3.34 -13.17 -10.13
C ALA A 108 2.00 -12.51 -10.44
N VAL A 109 1.98 -11.58 -11.40
CA VAL A 109 0.76 -10.89 -11.82
C VAL A 109 -0.23 -11.86 -12.47
N GLN A 110 0.26 -12.73 -13.33
CA GLN A 110 -0.58 -13.73 -14.03
C GLN A 110 -1.14 -14.78 -13.05
N ALA A 111 -0.30 -15.31 -12.16
CA ALA A 111 -0.70 -16.32 -11.19
C ALA A 111 -1.74 -15.81 -10.17
N THR A 112 -1.81 -14.50 -9.97
CA THR A 112 -2.77 -13.85 -9.06
C THR A 112 -3.86 -13.08 -9.79
N ARG A 113 -4.01 -13.31 -11.09
CA ARG A 113 -4.97 -12.58 -11.93
C ARG A 113 -6.38 -12.64 -11.34
N GLY A 114 -7.02 -11.47 -11.23
CA GLY A 114 -8.38 -11.33 -10.71
C GLY A 114 -8.51 -11.50 -9.19
N GLN A 115 -7.43 -11.79 -8.45
CA GLN A 115 -7.48 -11.86 -6.99
C GLN A 115 -7.48 -10.46 -6.40
N LEU A 116 -8.42 -10.21 -5.48
CA LEU A 116 -8.62 -8.95 -4.78
C LEU A 116 -8.76 -9.18 -3.28
N LEU A 117 -8.30 -8.23 -2.49
CA LEU A 117 -8.58 -8.16 -1.07
C LEU A 117 -9.96 -7.55 -0.87
N MET A 118 -10.81 -8.26 -0.14
CA MET A 118 -12.16 -7.82 0.15
C MET A 118 -12.38 -7.73 1.65
N TYR A 119 -13.07 -6.68 2.08
CA TYR A 119 -13.57 -6.56 3.42
C TYR A 119 -15.09 -6.32 3.34
N GLU A 120 -15.87 -7.18 3.99
CA GLU A 120 -17.32 -7.22 3.87
C GLU A 120 -17.74 -7.35 2.39
N ARG A 121 -18.30 -6.30 1.80
CA ARG A 121 -18.76 -6.27 0.40
C ARG A 121 -17.95 -5.32 -0.49
N GLY A 122 -16.92 -4.69 0.06
CA GLY A 122 -16.09 -3.70 -0.65
C GLY A 122 -14.70 -4.22 -0.98
N ILE A 123 -14.10 -3.68 -2.03
CA ILE A 123 -12.68 -3.89 -2.32
C ILE A 123 -11.87 -3.06 -1.33
N CYS A 124 -10.86 -3.67 -0.71
CA CYS A 124 -10.00 -2.98 0.23
C CYS A 124 -9.17 -1.90 -0.45
N ASP A 125 -9.13 -0.71 0.13
CA ASP A 125 -8.13 0.33 -0.17
C ASP A 125 -6.78 -0.14 0.41
N ALA A 126 -6.17 -1.12 -0.24
CA ALA A 126 -5.01 -1.83 0.27
C ALA A 126 -3.75 -0.97 0.15
N ARG A 127 -3.22 -0.55 1.30
CA ARG A 127 -2.01 0.27 1.38
C ARG A 127 -0.81 -0.58 1.76
N PHE A 128 0.37 -0.13 1.39
CA PHE A 128 1.63 -0.77 1.75
C PHE A 128 2.71 0.28 2.03
N SER A 129 3.70 -0.10 2.80
CA SER A 129 4.93 0.67 3.02
C SER A 129 6.15 -0.20 2.77
N LYS A 130 7.28 0.40 2.45
CA LYS A 130 8.55 -0.33 2.27
C LYS A 130 9.18 -0.75 3.59
N CYS A 131 8.93 0.02 4.64
CA CYS A 131 9.41 -0.25 5.98
C CYS A 131 8.43 0.41 6.97
N CYS A 132 8.01 -0.34 7.98
CA CYS A 132 7.04 0.14 8.98
C CYS A 132 7.69 0.59 10.29
N GLY A 133 9.01 0.37 10.49
CA GLY A 133 9.69 0.71 11.75
C GLY A 133 9.25 -0.15 12.94
N GLY A 134 8.68 -1.33 12.70
CA GLY A 134 8.25 -2.28 13.72
C GLY A 134 6.75 -2.30 14.02
N ALA A 135 6.00 -1.35 13.47
CA ALA A 135 4.53 -1.34 13.53
C ALA A 135 3.95 -0.60 12.32
N SER A 136 2.83 -1.09 11.80
CA SER A 136 2.12 -0.37 10.73
C SER A 136 1.42 0.87 11.29
N GLU A 137 1.20 1.86 10.43
CA GLU A 137 0.45 3.06 10.78
C GLU A 137 -1.04 2.88 10.52
N GLU A 138 -1.88 3.60 11.24
CA GLU A 138 -3.31 3.67 10.95
C GLU A 138 -3.61 4.53 9.73
N PHE A 139 -4.56 4.10 8.95
CA PHE A 139 -4.99 4.83 7.76
C PHE A 139 -5.42 6.26 8.07
N GLY A 140 -6.14 6.46 9.18
CA GLY A 140 -6.67 7.75 9.59
C GLY A 140 -5.61 8.82 9.84
N TYR A 141 -4.40 8.43 10.23
CA TYR A 141 -3.31 9.39 10.44
C TYR A 141 -2.57 9.76 9.16
N CYS A 142 -2.60 8.89 8.15
CA CYS A 142 -1.79 9.05 6.94
C CYS A 142 -2.56 9.62 5.73
N TRP A 143 -3.85 9.25 5.57
CA TRP A 143 -4.51 9.43 4.30
C TRP A 143 -5.82 10.23 4.34
N GLU A 144 -6.76 9.85 5.18
CA GLU A 144 -8.08 10.49 5.31
C GLU A 144 -8.57 10.30 6.75
N ASP A 145 -9.42 11.19 7.25
CA ASP A 145 -10.08 11.06 8.56
C ASP A 145 -11.12 9.92 8.54
N LYS A 146 -10.61 8.71 8.40
CA LYS A 146 -11.38 7.47 8.38
C LYS A 146 -10.59 6.35 9.01
N ASN A 147 -11.30 5.43 9.64
CA ASN A 147 -10.74 4.20 10.16
C ASN A 147 -11.24 3.00 9.36
N TYR A 148 -10.30 2.19 8.89
CA TYR A 148 -10.59 0.92 8.26
C TYR A 148 -10.06 -0.20 9.15
N PRO A 149 -10.90 -1.15 9.62
CA PRO A 149 -10.46 -2.23 10.50
C PRO A 149 -9.31 -3.07 9.95
N TYR A 150 -9.20 -3.15 8.62
CA TYR A 150 -8.13 -3.87 7.92
C TYR A 150 -6.86 -3.03 7.69
N LEU A 151 -6.84 -1.76 8.09
CA LEU A 151 -5.69 -0.84 8.02
C LEU A 151 -5.41 -0.21 9.40
N SER A 152 -5.59 -1.00 10.44
CA SER A 152 -5.25 -0.62 11.81
C SER A 152 -3.76 -0.87 12.09
N THR A 153 -3.26 -0.22 13.13
CA THR A 153 -1.90 -0.42 13.61
C THR A 153 -1.70 -1.85 14.13
N ILE A 154 -0.72 -2.55 13.57
CA ILE A 154 -0.29 -3.88 14.02
C ILE A 154 1.23 -3.91 14.17
N ARG A 155 1.74 -4.72 15.10
CA ARG A 155 3.17 -5.00 15.17
C ARG A 155 3.62 -5.87 14.00
N ASP A 156 4.78 -5.54 13.46
CA ASP A 156 5.44 -6.28 12.38
C ASP A 156 6.40 -7.33 12.96
N THR A 157 5.84 -8.30 13.70
CA THR A 157 6.61 -9.32 14.43
C THR A 157 5.88 -10.67 14.46
N GLU A 158 6.56 -11.71 14.95
CA GLU A 158 5.92 -13.01 15.18
C GLU A 158 4.90 -12.93 16.32
N GLU A 159 3.86 -13.79 16.28
CA GLU A 159 2.77 -13.79 17.28
C GLU A 159 3.27 -13.95 18.72
N GLU A 160 4.31 -14.75 18.94
CA GLU A 160 4.90 -14.99 20.26
C GLU A 160 5.51 -13.73 20.88
N GLU A 161 5.91 -12.78 20.06
CA GLU A 161 6.48 -11.49 20.46
C GLU A 161 5.48 -10.33 20.35
N ASN A 162 4.23 -10.62 20.05
CA ASN A 162 3.17 -9.62 19.85
C ASN A 162 2.73 -8.99 21.18
N ARG A 163 3.62 -8.23 21.78
CA ARG A 163 3.32 -7.40 22.96
C ARG A 163 2.52 -6.17 22.54
N PRO A 164 1.67 -5.61 23.43
CA PRO A 164 1.02 -4.34 23.15
C PRO A 164 2.04 -3.26 22.74
N LEU A 165 1.66 -2.42 21.78
CA LEU A 165 2.45 -1.25 21.43
C LEU A 165 2.54 -0.32 22.64
N PRO A 166 3.68 0.38 22.83
CA PRO A 166 3.75 1.44 23.82
C PRO A 166 2.77 2.57 23.45
N ASP A 167 2.37 3.32 24.45
CA ASP A 167 1.53 4.52 24.25
C ASP A 167 2.41 5.66 23.69
N LEU A 168 2.51 5.74 22.37
CA LEU A 168 3.33 6.74 21.68
C LEU A 168 2.80 8.18 21.80
N THR A 169 1.64 8.39 22.45
CA THR A 169 1.19 9.73 22.83
C THR A 169 1.97 10.30 24.00
N LYS A 170 2.70 9.45 24.73
CA LYS A 170 3.61 9.84 25.81
C LYS A 170 5.02 10.04 25.25
N GLU A 171 5.53 11.25 25.44
CA GLU A 171 6.86 11.66 24.93
C GLU A 171 7.97 10.68 25.28
N GLU A 172 8.04 10.22 26.54
CA GLU A 172 9.05 9.28 27.00
C GLU A 172 8.98 7.91 26.29
N GLU A 173 7.77 7.44 26.01
CA GLU A 173 7.56 6.17 25.30
C GLU A 173 7.87 6.33 23.81
N ALA A 174 7.48 7.44 23.20
CA ALA A 174 7.79 7.80 21.83
C ALA A 174 9.31 7.96 21.62
N GLU A 175 10.00 8.70 22.49
CA GLU A 175 11.45 8.86 22.43
C GLU A 175 12.17 7.51 22.56
N ARG A 176 11.73 6.65 23.49
CA ARG A 176 12.30 5.32 23.65
C ARG A 176 12.10 4.48 22.39
N TRP A 177 10.91 4.50 21.81
CA TRP A 177 10.60 3.78 20.56
C TRP A 177 11.51 4.23 19.42
N ILE A 178 11.64 5.52 19.19
CA ILE A 178 12.48 6.11 18.14
C ILE A 178 13.96 5.74 18.31
N ARG A 179 14.45 5.69 19.57
CA ARG A 179 15.86 5.39 19.88
C ARG A 179 16.19 3.90 19.98
N THR A 180 15.20 3.03 19.89
CA THR A 180 15.38 1.59 19.94
C THR A 180 15.14 0.96 18.59
N SER A 181 15.66 -0.25 18.37
CA SER A 181 15.33 -1.10 17.22
C SER A 181 14.36 -2.17 17.71
N PRO A 182 13.04 -1.98 17.54
CA PRO A 182 12.07 -2.98 17.93
C PRO A 182 12.24 -4.24 17.08
N VAL A 183 12.12 -5.40 17.71
CA VAL A 183 12.13 -6.68 16.98
C VAL A 183 10.99 -6.66 15.97
N SER A 184 11.32 -6.79 14.69
CA SER A 184 10.37 -6.75 13.58
C SER A 184 10.91 -7.43 12.34
N PHE A 185 10.04 -7.80 11.42
CA PHE A 185 10.45 -8.40 10.15
C PHE A 185 11.28 -7.43 9.28
N CYS A 186 11.09 -6.12 9.45
CA CYS A 186 11.86 -5.10 8.74
C CYS A 186 13.20 -4.75 9.42
N ASP A 187 13.45 -5.18 10.66
CA ASP A 187 14.72 -4.99 11.37
C ASP A 187 15.69 -6.15 11.10
N THR A 188 16.31 -6.14 9.93
CA THR A 188 17.25 -7.19 9.54
C THR A 188 18.69 -6.77 9.83
N HIS A 189 19.38 -7.53 10.70
CA HIS A 189 20.80 -7.36 10.99
C HIS A 189 21.71 -8.20 10.08
N ASP A 190 21.16 -8.84 9.06
CA ASP A 190 21.95 -9.63 8.12
C ASP A 190 22.86 -8.70 7.31
N LYS A 191 24.18 -8.86 7.49
CA LYS A 191 25.20 -8.05 6.81
C LYS A 191 25.17 -8.14 5.27
N LYS A 192 24.42 -9.09 4.72
CA LYS A 192 24.17 -9.21 3.28
C LYS A 192 23.01 -8.37 2.81
N SER A 193 22.13 -7.91 3.70
CA SER A 193 21.08 -6.97 3.41
C SER A 193 21.58 -5.54 3.64
N ASN A 194 22.47 -5.05 2.78
CA ASN A 194 22.64 -3.61 2.69
C ASN A 194 21.29 -3.02 2.29
N PHE A 195 20.76 -2.07 3.04
CA PHE A 195 19.49 -1.36 2.78
C PHE A 195 19.41 -0.70 1.39
N THR A 196 20.52 -0.65 0.66
CA THR A 196 20.58 -0.28 -0.76
C THR A 196 20.14 -1.41 -1.69
N ASN A 197 20.10 -2.65 -1.21
CA ASN A 197 19.59 -3.81 -1.92
C ASN A 197 18.35 -4.32 -1.18
N THR A 198 17.18 -3.93 -1.61
CA THR A 198 15.89 -4.48 -1.24
C THR A 198 15.75 -5.98 -1.57
N GLU A 199 16.89 -6.70 -1.67
CA GLU A 199 16.95 -8.05 -2.20
C GLU A 199 16.61 -9.16 -1.20
N GLN A 200 16.49 -8.84 0.08
CA GLN A 200 16.24 -9.88 1.09
C GLN A 200 15.36 -9.41 2.25
N LEU A 201 14.21 -8.86 1.96
CA LEU A 201 13.08 -9.19 2.81
C LEU A 201 12.72 -10.65 2.50
N THR A 202 13.45 -11.58 3.09
CA THR A 202 12.95 -12.95 3.22
C THR A 202 11.79 -12.84 4.20
N ILE A 203 10.62 -12.54 3.67
CA ILE A 203 9.36 -12.68 4.41
C ILE A 203 9.29 -14.18 4.70
N ARG A 204 9.75 -14.59 5.88
CA ARG A 204 9.39 -15.88 6.46
C ARG A 204 7.87 -15.80 6.62
N LYS A 205 7.14 -16.47 5.72
CA LYS A 205 5.68 -16.54 5.64
C LYS A 205 5.00 -15.30 6.23
N PRO A 206 4.55 -14.34 5.41
CA PRO A 206 3.75 -13.26 5.95
C PRO A 206 2.50 -13.92 6.54
N GLN A 207 2.40 -13.93 7.83
CA GLN A 207 1.09 -13.97 8.45
C GLN A 207 0.49 -12.60 8.24
N ILE A 208 0.09 -12.35 6.98
CA ILE A 208 -0.88 -11.32 6.74
C ILE A 208 -2.15 -11.87 7.40
N SER A 209 -2.43 -11.44 8.61
CA SER A 209 -3.73 -11.66 9.23
C SER A 209 -4.74 -10.79 8.49
N ILE A 210 -5.04 -11.19 7.24
CA ILE A 210 -6.14 -10.61 6.50
C ILE A 210 -7.39 -11.27 7.08
N VAL A 211 -8.05 -10.57 7.98
CA VAL A 211 -9.41 -10.88 8.38
C VAL A 211 -10.33 -10.45 7.24
N GLY A 212 -10.34 -11.23 6.17
CA GLY A 212 -11.19 -11.01 5.01
C GLY A 212 -11.25 -12.27 4.15
N LYS A 213 -12.45 -12.73 3.81
CA LYS A 213 -12.63 -13.80 2.83
C LYS A 213 -12.18 -13.31 1.47
N CYS A 214 -11.18 -13.95 0.87
CA CYS A 214 -10.89 -13.84 -0.54
C CYS A 214 -12.08 -14.46 -1.32
N VAL A 215 -12.87 -13.64 -1.97
CA VAL A 215 -13.90 -14.10 -2.90
C VAL A 215 -13.36 -13.87 -4.30
N ILE A 216 -13.12 -14.94 -5.02
CA ILE A 216 -12.82 -14.88 -6.45
C ILE A 216 -14.17 -14.72 -7.16
N PRO A 217 -14.42 -13.61 -7.89
CA PRO A 217 -15.62 -13.53 -8.72
C PRO A 217 -15.53 -14.61 -9.80
N SER A 218 -16.50 -15.53 -9.82
CA SER A 218 -16.67 -16.44 -10.94
C SER A 218 -16.98 -15.63 -12.19
N GLN A 219 -16.15 -15.78 -13.22
CA GLN A 219 -16.46 -15.25 -14.53
C GLN A 219 -17.64 -16.05 -15.10
N SER A 220 -18.76 -15.38 -15.29
CA SER A 220 -19.83 -15.80 -16.20
C SER A 220 -19.62 -15.16 -17.56
#